data_310330a826434188eb86600e9bd1611c
#
_entry.id   310330a826434188eb86600e9bd1611c
#
_cell.length_a   1.000
_cell.length_b   1.000
_cell.length_c   1.000
_cell.angle_alpha   90.00
_cell.angle_beta   90.00
_cell.angle_gamma   90.00
#
_symmetry.space_group_name_H-M   'P 1'
#
loop_
_entity.id
_entity.type
_entity.pdbx_description
1 polymer ?
#
loop_
_entity_poly.entity_id
_entity_poly.type
_entity_poly.pdbx_seq_one_letter_code
_entity_poly.pdbx_strand_id
1 'polypeptide(L)'
;YFDDMGYYNPYYLAELQPNDRSTVRINGNTFFNINPIKGLNIRTSQAVDAFDYRNSHKAYPEGPFEGAGVASESFERYYSFTFTNTAEYKFSLSGKHHFTVLAGQESIITKNENFSATSKKMVDTRMMLMAAGAESEVPLHTMYDKVFNSYFGTISYSFADRYYIDLAARRDGSSLFAKNNQWANFYSMGAMWDMRKENFLQDVSWLNSLQLKVSYGTTGNSGISAYNALALVGSGLLYNGQPGIAPSTVGNDNLTWESMKTLNIGISTKVFDRFSVELEFYNRQTDDMLMGYPLSYTTGHGSSVENVASM
;
A
#
# COMPACT_ATOMS: atom_id res chain seq x y z
N TYR A 1 10.62 38.79 -21.58
CA TYR A 1 11.92 39.44 -21.50
C TYR A 1 13.00 38.38 -21.65
N PHE A 2 13.84 38.50 -22.67
CA PHE A 2 15.01 37.65 -22.86
C PHE A 2 16.15 38.21 -22.00
N ASP A 3 16.86 37.36 -21.29
CA ASP A 3 18.20 37.67 -20.81
C ASP A 3 19.20 37.52 -21.97
N ASP A 4 20.26 38.29 -22.00
CA ASP A 4 21.35 38.21 -23.00
C ASP A 4 21.96 36.80 -23.12
N MET A 5 21.68 35.92 -22.15
CA MET A 5 22.09 34.50 -22.15
C MET A 5 21.03 33.54 -22.75
N GLY A 6 19.91 34.03 -23.27
CA GLY A 6 18.87 33.22 -23.91
C GLY A 6 17.91 32.50 -22.93
N TYR A 7 17.90 32.90 -21.65
CA TYR A 7 16.96 32.35 -20.67
C TYR A 7 15.67 33.19 -20.61
N TYR A 8 14.51 32.51 -20.49
CA TYR A 8 13.25 33.17 -20.25
C TYR A 8 13.04 33.42 -18.75
N ASN A 9 12.39 34.54 -18.42
CA ASN A 9 11.97 34.82 -17.07
C ASN A 9 11.04 33.68 -16.56
N PRO A 10 11.32 33.07 -15.40
CA PRO A 10 10.49 31.98 -14.84
C PRO A 10 9.03 32.37 -14.62
N TYR A 11 8.73 33.61 -14.25
CA TYR A 11 7.36 34.10 -14.10
C TYR A 11 6.63 34.13 -15.45
N TYR A 12 7.30 34.58 -16.50
CA TYR A 12 6.74 34.59 -17.84
C TYR A 12 6.48 33.17 -18.34
N LEU A 13 7.39 32.23 -18.12
CA LEU A 13 7.19 30.82 -18.45
C LEU A 13 6.02 30.21 -17.68
N ALA A 14 5.85 30.56 -16.40
CA ALA A 14 4.73 30.08 -15.58
C ALA A 14 3.38 30.62 -16.08
N GLU A 15 3.33 31.85 -16.57
CA GLU A 15 2.12 32.42 -17.19
C GLU A 15 1.77 31.74 -18.52
N LEU A 16 2.80 31.36 -19.30
CA LEU A 16 2.61 30.66 -20.56
C LEU A 16 2.26 29.17 -20.42
N GLN A 17 2.51 28.58 -19.22
CA GLN A 17 2.25 27.18 -18.95
C GLN A 17 1.35 26.99 -17.73
N PRO A 18 0.10 27.48 -17.74
CA PRO A 18 -0.81 27.24 -16.63
C PRO A 18 -1.08 25.75 -16.45
N ASN A 19 -1.10 25.31 -15.20
CA ASN A 19 -1.37 23.93 -14.81
C ASN A 19 -2.39 23.92 -13.67
N ASP A 20 -3.66 23.73 -14.03
CA ASP A 20 -4.76 23.72 -13.10
C ASP A 20 -5.05 22.30 -12.60
N ARG A 21 -5.04 22.14 -11.29
CA ARG A 21 -5.32 20.85 -10.63
C ARG A 21 -6.51 20.98 -9.72
N SER A 22 -7.41 20.03 -9.84
CA SER A 22 -8.54 19.91 -8.93
C SER A 22 -8.67 18.48 -8.42
N THR A 23 -8.97 18.34 -7.13
CA THR A 23 -9.20 17.05 -6.51
C THR A 23 -10.46 17.13 -5.66
N VAL A 24 -11.37 16.20 -5.89
CA VAL A 24 -12.50 15.95 -4.99
C VAL A 24 -12.24 14.62 -4.31
N ARG A 25 -12.15 14.61 -2.98
CA ARG A 25 -11.93 13.42 -2.18
C ARG A 25 -13.03 13.22 -1.16
N ILE A 26 -13.52 11.99 -1.06
CA ILE A 26 -14.50 11.54 -0.10
C ILE A 26 -13.88 10.45 0.75
N ASN A 27 -13.79 10.70 2.05
CA ASN A 27 -13.36 9.73 3.05
C ASN A 27 -14.49 9.53 4.05
N GLY A 28 -14.90 8.30 4.25
CA GLY A 28 -15.95 7.96 5.18
C GLY A 28 -15.70 6.61 5.88
N ASN A 29 -16.10 6.52 7.14
CA ASN A 29 -16.09 5.28 7.90
C ASN A 29 -17.39 5.18 8.71
N THR A 30 -18.04 4.04 8.62
CA THR A 30 -19.22 3.69 9.40
C THR A 30 -19.00 2.35 10.07
N PHE A 31 -19.44 2.22 11.31
CA PHE A 31 -19.37 0.96 12.03
C PHE A 31 -20.60 0.71 12.87
N PHE A 32 -20.87 -0.57 13.12
CA PHE A 32 -21.88 -1.04 14.05
C PHE A 32 -21.22 -1.97 15.07
N ASN A 33 -21.49 -1.75 16.35
CA ASN A 33 -21.05 -2.61 17.44
C ASN A 33 -22.27 -3.23 18.10
N ILE A 34 -22.20 -4.54 18.33
CA ILE A 34 -23.22 -5.30 19.06
C ILE A 34 -22.52 -6.06 20.20
N ASN A 35 -23.05 -5.93 21.41
CA ASN A 35 -22.56 -6.64 22.58
C ASN A 35 -23.66 -7.59 23.09
N PRO A 36 -23.84 -8.77 22.46
CA PRO A 36 -24.98 -9.64 22.75
C PRO A 36 -24.90 -10.30 24.13
N ILE A 37 -23.67 -10.51 24.63
CA ILE A 37 -23.40 -11.03 25.98
C ILE A 37 -22.21 -10.30 26.60
N LYS A 38 -22.06 -10.38 27.90
CA LYS A 38 -20.94 -9.76 28.63
C LYS A 38 -19.59 -10.32 28.08
N GLY A 39 -18.71 -9.43 27.72
CA GLY A 39 -17.39 -9.76 27.18
C GLY A 39 -17.33 -9.99 25.67
N LEU A 40 -18.45 -10.21 24.96
CA LEU A 40 -18.47 -10.36 23.51
C LEU A 40 -18.82 -9.04 22.82
N ASN A 41 -17.93 -8.61 21.93
CA ASN A 41 -18.15 -7.48 21.03
C ASN A 41 -18.08 -7.97 19.58
N ILE A 42 -19.13 -7.76 18.83
CA ILE A 42 -19.18 -8.01 17.38
C ILE A 42 -19.22 -6.65 16.69
N ARG A 43 -18.26 -6.42 15.80
CA ARG A 43 -18.16 -5.17 15.07
C ARG A 43 -18.12 -5.42 13.57
N THR A 44 -18.93 -4.68 12.82
CA THR A 44 -18.80 -4.52 11.37
C THR A 44 -18.42 -3.08 11.06
N SER A 45 -17.44 -2.88 10.22
CA SER A 45 -16.95 -1.58 9.81
C SER A 45 -16.85 -1.51 8.30
N GLN A 46 -17.26 -0.37 7.74
CA GLN A 46 -17.19 -0.10 6.30
C GLN A 46 -16.50 1.24 6.11
N ALA A 47 -15.44 1.26 5.33
CA ALA A 47 -14.73 2.47 4.98
C ALA A 47 -14.72 2.65 3.45
N VAL A 48 -14.81 3.90 3.04
CA VAL A 48 -14.66 4.33 1.66
C VAL A 48 -13.59 5.41 1.59
N ASP A 49 -12.68 5.29 0.64
CA ASP A 49 -11.78 6.34 0.21
C ASP A 49 -11.92 6.47 -1.31
N ALA A 50 -12.38 7.60 -1.76
CA ALA A 50 -12.63 7.87 -3.17
C ALA A 50 -12.10 9.24 -3.52
N PHE A 51 -11.45 9.35 -4.68
CA PHE A 51 -11.11 10.66 -5.22
C PHE A 51 -11.25 10.68 -6.74
N ASP A 52 -11.65 11.86 -7.23
CA ASP A 52 -11.54 12.27 -8.63
C ASP A 52 -10.48 13.37 -8.71
N TYR A 53 -9.42 13.13 -9.45
CA TYR A 53 -8.36 14.09 -9.75
C TYR A 53 -8.44 14.50 -11.21
N ARG A 54 -8.39 15.79 -11.46
CA ARG A 54 -8.29 16.36 -12.80
C ARG A 54 -7.08 17.28 -12.86
N ASN A 55 -6.33 17.18 -13.92
CA ASN A 55 -5.23 18.08 -14.24
C ASN A 55 -5.40 18.61 -15.66
N SER A 56 -5.40 19.93 -15.81
CA SER A 56 -5.46 20.65 -17.08
C SER A 56 -4.16 21.43 -17.24
N HIS A 57 -3.33 21.01 -18.16
CA HIS A 57 -2.07 21.67 -18.49
C HIS A 57 -2.15 22.29 -19.87
N LYS A 58 -1.70 23.54 -19.99
CA LYS A 58 -1.65 24.25 -21.26
C LYS A 58 -0.25 24.83 -21.46
N ALA A 59 0.20 24.88 -22.72
CA ALA A 59 1.31 25.72 -23.15
C ALA A 59 0.77 26.64 -24.24
N TYR A 60 0.74 27.92 -23.96
CA TYR A 60 0.24 28.92 -24.91
C TYR A 60 1.19 29.07 -26.09
N PRO A 61 0.67 29.27 -27.34
CA PRO A 61 1.50 29.40 -28.54
C PRO A 61 2.18 30.77 -28.63
N GLU A 62 2.90 31.16 -27.58
CA GLU A 62 3.60 32.43 -27.45
C GLU A 62 5.03 32.21 -26.94
N GLY A 63 5.91 33.16 -27.21
CA GLY A 63 7.30 33.12 -26.77
C GLY A 63 8.03 31.86 -27.26
N PRO A 64 8.57 31.03 -26.35
CA PRO A 64 9.30 29.79 -26.76
C PRO A 64 8.38 28.72 -27.35
N PHE A 65 7.06 28.87 -27.23
CA PHE A 65 6.06 27.91 -27.72
C PHE A 65 5.29 28.45 -28.95
N GLU A 66 5.81 29.47 -29.61
CA GLU A 66 5.18 30.04 -30.80
C GLU A 66 4.92 28.98 -31.87
N GLY A 67 3.67 28.87 -32.31
CA GLY A 67 3.23 27.85 -33.29
C GLY A 67 3.18 26.42 -32.72
N ALA A 68 3.46 26.21 -31.45
CA ALA A 68 3.52 24.90 -30.76
C ALA A 68 2.61 24.79 -29.55
N GLY A 69 1.49 25.54 -29.52
CA GLY A 69 0.54 25.48 -28.41
C GLY A 69 0.06 24.05 -28.11
N VAL A 70 -0.01 23.70 -26.83
CA VAL A 70 -0.40 22.38 -26.34
C VAL A 70 -1.48 22.50 -25.28
N ALA A 71 -2.49 21.63 -25.31
CA ALA A 71 -3.41 21.39 -24.22
C ALA A 71 -3.41 19.89 -23.85
N SER A 72 -3.25 19.61 -22.59
CA SER A 72 -3.33 18.24 -22.04
C SER A 72 -4.34 18.20 -20.91
N GLU A 73 -5.20 17.20 -20.97
CA GLU A 73 -6.17 16.90 -19.91
C GLU A 73 -5.90 15.51 -19.37
N SER A 74 -5.82 15.37 -18.06
CA SER A 74 -5.75 14.07 -17.41
C SER A 74 -6.78 13.98 -16.29
N PHE A 75 -7.28 12.78 -16.12
CA PHE A 75 -8.28 12.43 -15.15
C PHE A 75 -7.86 11.11 -14.47
N GLU A 76 -7.92 11.09 -13.15
CA GLU A 76 -7.74 9.87 -12.35
C GLU A 76 -8.92 9.71 -11.42
N ARG A 77 -9.52 8.55 -11.45
CA ARG A 77 -10.60 8.14 -10.57
C ARG A 77 -10.17 6.94 -9.74
N TYR A 78 -10.24 7.09 -8.45
CA TYR A 78 -9.85 6.07 -7.49
C TYR A 78 -10.98 5.79 -6.51
N TYR A 79 -11.24 4.50 -6.26
CA TYR A 79 -12.13 4.03 -5.21
C TYR A 79 -11.45 2.93 -4.41
N SER A 80 -11.56 3.00 -3.11
CA SER A 80 -11.19 1.92 -2.20
C SER A 80 -12.30 1.70 -1.19
N PHE A 81 -12.84 0.49 -1.15
CA PHE A 81 -13.83 0.06 -0.18
C PHE A 81 -13.20 -0.99 0.73
N THR A 82 -13.28 -0.75 2.03
CA THR A 82 -12.82 -1.69 3.05
C THR A 82 -13.99 -2.15 3.89
N PHE A 83 -14.16 -3.46 3.99
CA PHE A 83 -15.15 -4.13 4.84
C PHE A 83 -14.39 -4.95 5.88
N THR A 84 -14.60 -4.66 7.17
CA THR A 84 -13.96 -5.39 8.26
C THR A 84 -15.02 -5.88 9.24
N ASN A 85 -15.04 -7.17 9.51
CA ASN A 85 -15.91 -7.82 10.48
C ASN A 85 -15.05 -8.46 11.55
N THR A 86 -15.33 -8.19 12.82
CA THR A 86 -14.59 -8.76 13.95
C THR A 86 -15.53 -9.25 15.03
N ALA A 87 -15.12 -10.31 15.70
CA ALA A 87 -15.72 -10.77 16.95
C ALA A 87 -14.62 -10.86 18.01
N GLU A 88 -14.74 -10.10 19.07
CA GLU A 88 -13.83 -10.07 20.21
C GLU A 88 -14.53 -10.59 21.46
N TYR A 89 -13.89 -11.54 22.16
CA TYR A 89 -14.38 -12.05 23.43
C TYR A 89 -13.35 -11.89 24.53
N LYS A 90 -13.74 -11.18 25.60
CA LYS A 90 -12.93 -10.93 26.78
C LYS A 90 -13.51 -11.68 27.97
N PHE A 91 -12.66 -12.48 28.61
CA PHE A 91 -13.06 -13.22 29.80
C PHE A 91 -11.89 -13.38 30.79
N SER A 92 -12.23 -13.60 32.05
CA SER A 92 -11.24 -13.81 33.10
C SER A 92 -11.59 -15.05 33.90
N LEU A 93 -10.57 -15.83 34.28
CA LEU A 93 -10.69 -17.01 35.12
C LEU A 93 -9.92 -16.78 36.42
N SER A 94 -10.55 -17.10 37.55
CA SER A 94 -9.95 -17.01 38.88
C SER A 94 -9.36 -15.63 39.21
N GLY A 95 -9.79 -14.55 38.53
CA GLY A 95 -9.31 -13.19 38.73
C GLY A 95 -7.83 -12.92 38.41
N LYS A 96 -7.09 -13.94 37.98
CA LYS A 96 -5.65 -13.83 37.65
C LYS A 96 -5.35 -14.11 36.18
N HIS A 97 -6.20 -14.84 35.49
CA HIS A 97 -6.04 -15.18 34.09
C HIS A 97 -6.98 -14.32 33.27
N HIS A 98 -6.44 -13.49 32.40
CA HIS A 98 -7.23 -12.64 31.51
C HIS A 98 -6.97 -13.06 30.08
N PHE A 99 -8.04 -13.24 29.33
CA PHE A 99 -8.01 -13.62 27.91
C PHE A 99 -8.76 -12.60 27.08
N THR A 100 -8.18 -12.26 25.95
CA THR A 100 -8.86 -11.57 24.85
C THR A 100 -8.65 -12.40 23.59
N VAL A 101 -9.72 -12.88 23.00
CA VAL A 101 -9.71 -13.65 21.75
C VAL A 101 -10.45 -12.83 20.70
N LEU A 102 -9.83 -12.64 19.55
CA LEU A 102 -10.43 -11.94 18.43
C LEU A 102 -10.32 -12.80 17.18
N ALA A 103 -11.40 -12.85 16.40
CA ALA A 103 -11.43 -13.37 15.05
C ALA A 103 -12.00 -12.32 14.11
N GLY A 104 -11.47 -12.21 12.91
CA GLY A 104 -11.90 -11.20 11.96
C GLY A 104 -11.74 -11.63 10.50
N GLN A 105 -12.48 -10.92 9.67
CA GLN A 105 -12.40 -10.99 8.21
C GLN A 105 -12.36 -9.58 7.68
N GLU A 106 -11.52 -9.35 6.66
CA GLU A 106 -11.38 -8.07 5.98
C GLU A 106 -11.39 -8.28 4.46
N SER A 107 -12.06 -7.39 3.75
CA SER A 107 -12.03 -7.33 2.29
C SER A 107 -11.76 -5.90 1.85
N ILE A 108 -10.78 -5.71 0.98
CA ILE A 108 -10.41 -4.42 0.40
C ILE A 108 -10.55 -4.55 -1.11
N ILE A 109 -11.38 -3.68 -1.70
CA ILE A 109 -11.60 -3.62 -3.15
C ILE A 109 -11.14 -2.25 -3.61
N THR A 110 -10.14 -2.22 -4.48
CA THR A 110 -9.59 -0.98 -5.05
C THR A 110 -9.80 -0.98 -6.56
N LYS A 111 -10.30 0.14 -7.08
CA LYS A 111 -10.44 0.39 -8.51
C LYS A 111 -9.77 1.71 -8.85
N ASN A 112 -9.03 1.71 -9.94
CA ASN A 112 -8.38 2.91 -10.46
C ASN A 112 -8.58 2.98 -11.96
N GLU A 113 -8.92 4.18 -12.45
CA GLU A 113 -9.07 4.51 -13.85
C GLU A 113 -8.29 5.79 -14.13
N ASN A 114 -7.38 5.73 -15.10
CA ASN A 114 -6.62 6.88 -15.57
C ASN A 114 -6.92 7.11 -17.04
N PHE A 115 -7.21 8.35 -17.38
CA PHE A 115 -7.38 8.81 -18.74
C PHE A 115 -6.54 10.07 -18.96
N SER A 116 -5.86 10.16 -20.08
CA SER A 116 -5.20 11.40 -20.51
C SER A 116 -5.26 11.57 -22.03
N ALA A 117 -5.36 12.82 -22.46
CA ALA A 117 -5.34 13.19 -23.84
C ALA A 117 -4.53 14.49 -24.02
N THR A 118 -3.85 14.61 -25.15
CA THR A 118 -3.03 15.78 -25.50
C THR A 118 -3.36 16.19 -26.94
N SER A 119 -3.55 17.50 -27.13
CA SER A 119 -3.74 18.14 -28.43
C SER A 119 -2.67 19.21 -28.62
N LYS A 120 -2.11 19.27 -29.82
CA LYS A 120 -0.95 20.10 -30.17
C LYS A 120 -1.23 21.01 -31.36
N LYS A 121 -0.28 21.91 -31.64
CA LYS A 121 -0.31 22.88 -32.72
C LYS A 121 -1.53 23.79 -32.64
N MET A 122 -1.78 24.33 -31.47
CA MET A 122 -2.71 25.43 -31.27
C MET A 122 -2.05 26.74 -31.65
N VAL A 123 -2.79 27.61 -32.32
CA VAL A 123 -2.24 28.84 -32.88
C VAL A 123 -2.76 30.12 -32.16
N ASP A 124 -3.76 29.99 -31.30
CA ASP A 124 -4.40 31.12 -30.63
C ASP A 124 -4.64 30.83 -29.16
N THR A 125 -4.13 31.71 -28.27
CA THR A 125 -4.27 31.60 -26.82
C THR A 125 -5.71 31.58 -26.33
N ARG A 126 -6.65 32.13 -27.10
CA ARG A 126 -8.08 32.14 -26.77
C ARG A 126 -8.76 30.79 -27.04
N MET A 127 -8.13 29.91 -27.83
CA MET A 127 -8.72 28.65 -28.27
C MET A 127 -7.91 27.45 -27.75
N MET A 128 -7.60 27.43 -26.44
CA MET A 128 -6.82 26.38 -25.78
C MET A 128 -7.74 25.24 -25.27
N LEU A 129 -8.58 24.70 -26.14
CA LEU A 129 -9.41 23.53 -25.88
C LEU A 129 -8.89 22.31 -26.64
N MET A 130 -9.08 21.12 -26.08
CA MET A 130 -8.62 19.85 -26.70
C MET A 130 -9.04 19.69 -28.17
N ALA A 131 -10.20 20.23 -28.56
CA ALA A 131 -10.72 20.14 -29.92
C ALA A 131 -10.10 21.18 -30.88
N ALA A 132 -9.26 22.11 -30.40
CA ALA A 132 -8.77 23.23 -31.20
C ALA A 132 -7.36 23.00 -31.80
N GLY A 133 -6.65 21.94 -31.40
CA GLY A 133 -5.33 21.62 -31.94
C GLY A 133 -5.41 20.91 -33.29
N ALA A 134 -4.44 21.21 -34.15
CA ALA A 134 -4.34 20.58 -35.46
C ALA A 134 -3.82 19.14 -35.42
N GLU A 135 -3.19 18.74 -34.31
CA GLU A 135 -2.69 17.38 -34.06
C GLU A 135 -3.17 16.88 -32.70
N SER A 136 -3.52 15.59 -32.63
CA SER A 136 -3.87 14.91 -31.40
C SER A 136 -2.97 13.72 -31.18
N GLU A 137 -2.47 13.53 -29.95
CA GLU A 137 -1.81 12.29 -29.56
C GLU A 137 -2.85 11.18 -29.32
N VAL A 138 -2.41 9.93 -29.41
CA VAL A 138 -3.26 8.80 -29.05
C VAL A 138 -3.59 8.90 -27.56
N PRO A 139 -4.87 8.96 -27.17
CA PRO A 139 -5.23 9.03 -25.76
C PRO A 139 -4.73 7.80 -24.99
N LEU A 140 -4.27 8.03 -23.75
CA LEU A 140 -3.95 6.95 -22.84
C LEU A 140 -5.17 6.68 -21.95
N HIS A 141 -5.58 5.42 -21.87
CA HIS A 141 -6.62 4.98 -20.96
C HIS A 141 -6.20 3.66 -20.31
N THR A 142 -6.08 3.66 -18.99
CA THR A 142 -5.68 2.50 -18.21
C THR A 142 -6.64 2.29 -17.04
N MET A 143 -6.92 1.02 -16.74
CA MET A 143 -7.77 0.61 -15.63
C MET A 143 -7.14 -0.56 -14.91
N TYR A 144 -7.28 -0.60 -13.59
CA TYR A 144 -6.96 -1.78 -12.81
C TYR A 144 -7.87 -1.95 -11.60
N ASP A 145 -8.12 -3.21 -11.27
CA ASP A 145 -8.83 -3.62 -10.08
C ASP A 145 -7.90 -4.46 -9.20
N LYS A 146 -7.95 -4.22 -7.88
CA LYS A 146 -7.23 -5.02 -6.87
C LYS A 146 -8.21 -5.46 -5.80
N VAL A 147 -8.12 -6.72 -5.40
CA VAL A 147 -8.91 -7.27 -4.31
C VAL A 147 -7.99 -7.96 -3.31
N PHE A 148 -8.15 -7.60 -2.04
CA PHE A 148 -7.54 -8.29 -0.91
C PHE A 148 -8.64 -8.88 -0.04
N ASN A 149 -8.47 -10.14 0.35
CA ASN A 149 -9.33 -10.81 1.33
C ASN A 149 -8.45 -11.42 2.42
N SER A 150 -8.81 -11.17 3.67
CA SER A 150 -8.00 -11.58 4.81
C SER A 150 -8.86 -12.19 5.89
N TYR A 151 -8.37 -13.25 6.49
CA TYR A 151 -8.92 -13.86 7.70
C TYR A 151 -7.85 -13.82 8.79
N PHE A 152 -8.19 -13.37 9.97
CA PHE A 152 -7.22 -13.23 11.03
C PHE A 152 -7.80 -13.54 12.39
N GLY A 153 -6.93 -13.92 13.31
CA GLY A 153 -7.28 -14.12 14.69
C GLY A 153 -6.13 -13.79 15.62
N THR A 154 -6.47 -13.32 16.82
CA THR A 154 -5.49 -13.03 17.87
C THR A 154 -5.95 -13.62 19.19
N ILE A 155 -4.98 -14.03 20.00
CA ILE A 155 -5.20 -14.45 21.39
C ILE A 155 -4.20 -13.68 22.25
N SER A 156 -4.71 -12.84 23.14
CA SER A 156 -3.90 -12.17 24.16
C SER A 156 -4.24 -12.81 25.51
N TYR A 157 -3.21 -13.21 26.23
CA TYR A 157 -3.30 -13.82 27.54
C TYR A 157 -2.43 -13.07 28.54
N SER A 158 -2.94 -12.78 29.71
CA SER A 158 -2.13 -12.32 30.82
C SER A 158 -2.40 -13.11 32.09
N PHE A 159 -1.32 -13.36 32.83
CA PHE A 159 -1.37 -14.03 34.12
C PHE A 159 -0.84 -13.13 35.21
N ALA A 160 -1.67 -12.90 36.23
CA ALA A 160 -1.37 -12.13 37.44
C ALA A 160 -0.76 -10.73 37.14
N ASP A 161 -1.06 -10.14 35.97
CA ASP A 161 -0.50 -8.89 35.46
C ASP A 161 1.05 -8.88 35.40
N ARG A 162 1.67 -10.07 35.31
CA ARG A 162 3.14 -10.23 35.25
C ARG A 162 3.61 -10.83 33.95
N TYR A 163 2.90 -11.82 33.45
CA TYR A 163 3.25 -12.57 32.24
C TYR A 163 2.19 -12.29 31.19
N TYR A 164 2.64 -11.92 30.00
CA TYR A 164 1.78 -11.60 28.86
C TYR A 164 2.22 -12.42 27.67
N ILE A 165 1.27 -12.99 26.96
CA ILE A 165 1.49 -13.75 25.73
C ILE A 165 0.49 -13.28 24.69
N ASP A 166 0.97 -12.91 23.52
CA ASP A 166 0.17 -12.56 22.37
C ASP A 166 0.48 -13.50 21.21
N LEU A 167 -0.56 -14.05 20.62
CA LEU A 167 -0.51 -14.92 19.45
C LEU A 167 -1.39 -14.29 18.37
N ALA A 168 -0.91 -14.25 17.15
CA ALA A 168 -1.70 -13.85 16.00
C ALA A 168 -1.44 -14.76 14.80
N ALA A 169 -2.49 -15.03 14.05
CA ALA A 169 -2.42 -15.71 12.76
C ALA A 169 -3.28 -14.95 11.75
N ARG A 170 -2.78 -14.83 10.53
CA ARG A 170 -3.47 -14.15 9.43
C ARG A 170 -3.26 -14.93 8.13
N ARG A 171 -4.32 -15.07 7.37
CA ARG A 171 -4.29 -15.60 6.01
C ARG A 171 -4.79 -14.53 5.06
N ASP A 172 -3.92 -14.09 4.16
CA ASP A 172 -4.18 -13.02 3.22
C ASP A 172 -4.22 -13.56 1.80
N GLY A 173 -5.21 -13.11 1.03
CA GLY A 173 -5.37 -13.39 -0.38
C GLY A 173 -5.33 -12.11 -1.19
N SER A 174 -4.56 -12.11 -2.28
CA SER A 174 -4.42 -10.99 -3.20
C SER A 174 -4.70 -11.39 -4.64
N SER A 175 -5.53 -10.61 -5.33
CA SER A 175 -5.79 -10.79 -6.77
C SER A 175 -4.60 -10.44 -7.66
N LEU A 176 -3.51 -9.92 -7.09
CA LEU A 176 -2.30 -9.56 -7.84
C LEU A 176 -1.50 -10.78 -8.30
N PHE A 177 -1.66 -11.90 -7.61
CA PHE A 177 -0.96 -13.16 -7.90
C PHE A 177 -1.81 -14.12 -8.73
N ALA A 178 -1.14 -15.06 -9.38
CA ALA A 178 -1.79 -16.15 -10.10
C ALA A 178 -2.66 -17.02 -9.16
N LYS A 179 -3.70 -17.63 -9.69
CA LYS A 179 -4.75 -18.31 -8.91
C LYS A 179 -4.24 -19.29 -7.85
N ASN A 180 -3.14 -19.97 -8.12
CA ASN A 180 -2.57 -20.95 -7.20
C ASN A 180 -1.73 -20.33 -6.06
N ASN A 181 -1.28 -19.07 -6.22
CA ASN A 181 -0.36 -18.38 -5.31
C ASN A 181 -0.98 -17.14 -4.64
N GLN A 182 -2.30 -16.96 -4.76
CA GLN A 182 -3.01 -15.81 -4.20
C GLN A 182 -2.93 -15.73 -2.68
N TRP A 183 -2.88 -16.87 -1.99
CA TRP A 183 -3.00 -16.95 -0.54
C TRP A 183 -1.69 -17.20 0.16
N ALA A 184 -1.39 -16.40 1.19
CA ALA A 184 -0.26 -16.60 2.10
C ALA A 184 -0.74 -16.63 3.56
N ASN A 185 0.03 -17.29 4.42
CA ASN A 185 -0.25 -17.38 5.85
C ASN A 185 0.88 -16.70 6.63
N PHE A 186 0.49 -15.87 7.58
CA PHE A 186 1.39 -15.12 8.45
C PHE A 186 1.04 -15.39 9.90
N TYR A 187 2.02 -15.39 10.77
CA TYR A 187 1.84 -15.60 12.20
C TYR A 187 2.81 -14.77 13.00
N SER A 188 2.39 -14.42 14.20
CA SER A 188 3.28 -13.79 15.16
C SER A 188 3.01 -14.29 16.57
N MET A 189 4.05 -14.29 17.38
CA MET A 189 4.00 -14.59 18.79
C MET A 189 4.86 -13.58 19.55
N GLY A 190 4.34 -13.12 20.68
CA GLY A 190 5.01 -12.22 21.59
C GLY A 190 4.86 -12.70 23.04
N ALA A 191 5.88 -12.46 23.84
CA ALA A 191 5.83 -12.65 25.27
C ALA A 191 6.47 -11.46 25.98
N MET A 192 5.88 -11.04 27.08
CA MET A 192 6.42 -10.01 27.96
C MET A 192 6.35 -10.48 29.41
N TRP A 193 7.45 -10.29 30.12
CA TRP A 193 7.57 -10.54 31.55
C TRP A 193 7.81 -9.23 32.28
N ASP A 194 6.87 -8.85 33.15
CA ASP A 194 7.02 -7.71 34.07
C ASP A 194 7.74 -8.17 35.34
N MET A 195 9.06 -8.18 35.24
CA MET A 195 9.94 -8.67 36.32
C MET A 195 9.83 -7.84 37.59
N ARG A 196 9.49 -6.54 37.47
CA ARG A 196 9.35 -5.65 38.63
C ARG A 196 8.25 -6.10 39.60
N LYS A 197 7.24 -6.82 39.12
CA LYS A 197 6.14 -7.34 39.89
C LYS A 197 6.45 -8.67 40.61
N GLU A 198 7.64 -9.21 40.42
CA GLU A 198 8.08 -10.41 41.09
C GLU A 198 8.49 -10.15 42.54
N ASN A 199 8.25 -11.14 43.42
CA ASN A 199 8.49 -11.00 44.85
C ASN A 199 9.96 -10.65 45.17
N PHE A 200 10.92 -11.15 44.38
CA PHE A 200 12.35 -10.91 44.56
C PHE A 200 12.81 -9.50 44.16
N LEU A 201 11.97 -8.70 43.49
CA LEU A 201 12.27 -7.32 43.11
C LEU A 201 11.37 -6.29 43.86
N GLN A 202 10.39 -6.73 44.64
CA GLN A 202 9.44 -5.82 45.28
C GLN A 202 10.11 -4.82 46.23
N ASP A 203 11.16 -5.24 46.94
CA ASP A 203 11.89 -4.41 47.89
C ASP A 203 12.95 -3.49 47.28
N VAL A 204 13.16 -3.57 45.96
CA VAL A 204 14.13 -2.75 45.27
C VAL A 204 13.55 -1.37 44.95
N SER A 205 13.73 -0.41 45.84
CA SER A 205 13.08 0.91 45.76
C SER A 205 13.52 1.79 44.59
N TRP A 206 14.75 1.63 44.15
CA TRP A 206 15.28 2.42 42.99
C TRP A 206 14.81 1.92 41.63
N LEU A 207 14.28 0.68 41.55
CA LEU A 207 13.81 0.07 40.30
C LEU A 207 12.30 0.25 40.17
N ASN A 208 11.82 1.12 39.29
CA ASN A 208 10.42 1.44 39.11
C ASN A 208 9.72 0.48 38.11
N SER A 209 10.40 0.09 37.05
CA SER A 209 9.93 -0.93 36.12
C SER A 209 11.09 -1.74 35.58
N LEU A 210 10.85 -3.02 35.27
CA LEU A 210 11.77 -3.88 34.53
C LEU A 210 10.94 -4.90 33.74
N GLN A 211 11.02 -4.81 32.43
CA GLN A 211 10.26 -5.65 31.50
C GLN A 211 11.18 -6.28 30.50
N LEU A 212 11.04 -7.59 30.32
CA LEU A 212 11.67 -8.36 29.25
C LEU A 212 10.61 -8.67 28.20
N LYS A 213 10.92 -8.40 26.94
CA LYS A 213 10.03 -8.59 25.80
C LYS A 213 10.71 -9.47 24.77
N VAL A 214 10.00 -10.42 24.20
CA VAL A 214 10.45 -11.19 23.03
C VAL A 214 9.30 -11.32 22.05
N SER A 215 9.56 -11.11 20.77
CA SER A 215 8.56 -11.36 19.74
C SER A 215 9.21 -11.94 18.49
N TYR A 216 8.47 -12.82 17.84
CA TYR A 216 8.80 -13.37 16.54
C TYR A 216 7.56 -13.30 15.65
N GLY A 217 7.73 -12.89 14.40
CA GLY A 217 6.61 -12.85 13.48
C GLY A 217 7.04 -12.85 12.03
N THR A 218 6.07 -13.20 11.18
CA THR A 218 6.19 -13.16 9.74
C THR A 218 5.21 -12.12 9.19
N THR A 219 5.64 -11.38 8.16
CA THR A 219 4.79 -10.46 7.41
C THR A 219 4.98 -10.69 5.92
N GLY A 220 3.94 -10.41 5.13
CA GLY A 220 3.99 -10.53 3.68
C GLY A 220 3.98 -9.18 2.98
N ASN A 221 4.60 -9.13 1.82
CA ASN A 221 4.50 -8.03 0.89
C ASN A 221 4.00 -8.54 -0.46
N SER A 222 3.02 -7.85 -1.03
CA SER A 222 2.46 -8.11 -2.37
C SER A 222 2.61 -6.87 -3.27
N GLY A 223 3.66 -6.07 -3.07
CA GLY A 223 3.91 -4.78 -3.73
C GLY A 223 4.25 -4.89 -5.22
N ILE A 224 3.43 -5.59 -5.98
CA ILE A 224 3.52 -5.68 -7.45
C ILE A 224 2.39 -4.89 -8.11
N SER A 225 2.59 -4.50 -9.36
CA SER A 225 1.55 -3.89 -10.16
C SER A 225 0.44 -4.89 -10.47
N ALA A 226 -0.76 -4.38 -10.71
CA ALA A 226 -1.86 -5.22 -11.13
C ALA A 226 -1.50 -5.95 -12.43
N TYR A 227 -1.89 -7.22 -12.50
CA TYR A 227 -1.69 -8.10 -13.66
C TYR A 227 -0.24 -8.52 -13.95
N ASN A 228 0.76 -8.19 -13.13
CA ASN A 228 2.15 -8.60 -13.36
C ASN A 228 2.36 -10.13 -13.40
N ALA A 229 1.49 -10.88 -12.74
CA ALA A 229 1.51 -12.35 -12.80
C ALA A 229 0.97 -12.90 -14.14
N LEU A 230 0.29 -12.06 -14.95
CA LEU A 230 -0.37 -12.50 -16.17
C LEU A 230 0.45 -12.18 -17.42
N ALA A 231 0.43 -13.08 -18.39
CA ALA A 231 0.87 -12.79 -19.74
C ALA A 231 -0.17 -11.89 -20.42
N LEU A 232 0.21 -10.67 -20.72
CA LEU A 232 -0.67 -9.68 -21.32
C LEU A 232 -0.33 -9.50 -22.81
N VAL A 233 -1.34 -9.08 -23.57
CA VAL A 233 -1.19 -8.65 -24.95
C VAL A 233 -1.44 -7.15 -25.06
N GLY A 234 -0.63 -6.47 -25.84
CA GLY A 234 -0.80 -5.06 -26.21
C GLY A 234 -1.49 -4.94 -27.56
N SER A 235 -2.32 -3.91 -27.69
CA SER A 235 -2.95 -3.48 -28.93
C SER A 235 -2.36 -2.15 -29.40
N GLY A 236 -2.85 -1.59 -30.52
CA GLY A 236 -2.36 -0.33 -31.08
C GLY A 236 -1.09 -0.48 -31.92
N LEU A 237 -0.68 -1.70 -32.19
CA LEU A 237 0.42 -2.02 -33.11
C LEU A 237 -0.09 -2.11 -34.55
N LEU A 238 0.76 -1.74 -35.49
CA LEU A 238 0.44 -1.86 -36.91
C LEU A 238 1.38 -2.86 -37.57
N TYR A 239 0.83 -3.80 -38.30
CA TYR A 239 1.57 -4.65 -39.22
C TYR A 239 1.09 -4.39 -40.67
N ASN A 240 1.97 -3.87 -41.51
CA ASN A 240 1.63 -3.47 -42.88
C ASN A 240 0.36 -2.57 -42.94
N GLY A 241 0.26 -1.59 -42.06
CA GLY A 241 -0.88 -0.68 -41.98
C GLY A 241 -2.18 -1.26 -41.40
N GLN A 242 -2.18 -2.53 -40.97
CA GLN A 242 -3.33 -3.19 -40.36
C GLN A 242 -3.17 -3.26 -38.85
N PRO A 243 -4.25 -3.05 -38.03
CA PRO A 243 -4.21 -3.22 -36.59
C PRO A 243 -3.76 -4.62 -36.19
N GLY A 244 -2.85 -4.69 -35.23
CA GLY A 244 -2.32 -5.94 -34.69
C GLY A 244 -2.28 -5.95 -33.17
N ILE A 245 -2.06 -7.14 -32.63
CA ILE A 245 -1.80 -7.38 -31.21
C ILE A 245 -0.47 -8.14 -31.07
N ALA A 246 0.27 -7.87 -29.97
CA ALA A 246 1.47 -8.62 -29.64
C ALA A 246 1.57 -8.82 -28.14
N PRO A 247 2.32 -9.86 -27.67
CA PRO A 247 2.64 -10.00 -26.26
C PRO A 247 3.30 -8.72 -25.71
N SER A 248 2.80 -8.21 -24.58
CA SER A 248 3.34 -7.00 -23.93
C SER A 248 4.11 -7.33 -22.64
N THR A 249 3.71 -8.40 -21.95
CA THR A 249 4.39 -8.89 -20.75
C THR A 249 4.53 -10.40 -20.77
N VAL A 250 5.58 -10.89 -20.14
CA VAL A 250 5.72 -12.31 -19.80
C VAL A 250 5.00 -12.54 -18.47
N GLY A 251 4.01 -13.43 -18.44
CA GLY A 251 3.38 -13.83 -17.20
C GLY A 251 4.33 -14.69 -16.35
N ASN A 252 4.10 -14.70 -15.05
CA ASN A 252 4.77 -15.59 -14.11
C ASN A 252 3.75 -16.21 -13.15
N ASP A 253 3.27 -17.40 -13.49
CA ASP A 253 2.29 -18.12 -12.67
C ASP A 253 2.85 -18.60 -11.32
N ASN A 254 4.18 -18.60 -11.16
CA ASN A 254 4.86 -18.97 -9.92
C ASN A 254 5.07 -17.79 -8.98
N LEU A 255 4.75 -16.56 -9.42
CA LEU A 255 4.91 -15.36 -8.61
C LEU A 255 4.10 -15.46 -7.32
N THR A 256 4.78 -15.30 -6.18
CA THR A 256 4.21 -15.42 -4.84
C THR A 256 4.57 -14.23 -3.95
N TRP A 257 4.06 -14.23 -2.75
CA TRP A 257 4.31 -13.22 -1.74
C TRP A 257 5.78 -13.19 -1.33
N GLU A 258 6.35 -12.00 -1.22
CA GLU A 258 7.59 -11.78 -0.48
C GLU A 258 7.28 -11.94 1.00
N SER A 259 8.13 -12.64 1.74
CA SER A 259 7.97 -12.89 3.17
C SER A 259 9.12 -12.32 3.98
N MET A 260 8.79 -11.68 5.09
CA MET A 260 9.75 -11.13 6.04
C MET A 260 9.53 -11.75 7.42
N LYS A 261 10.61 -12.28 7.99
CA LYS A 261 10.67 -12.86 9.33
C LYS A 261 11.42 -11.90 10.24
N THR A 262 10.87 -11.58 11.39
CA THR A 262 11.51 -10.66 12.34
C THR A 262 11.49 -11.26 13.75
N LEU A 263 12.67 -11.31 14.37
CA LEU A 263 12.84 -11.61 15.79
C LEU A 263 13.22 -10.33 16.51
N ASN A 264 12.52 -10.00 17.59
CA ASN A 264 12.87 -8.87 18.48
C ASN A 264 13.03 -9.38 19.91
N ILE A 265 14.06 -8.90 20.59
CA ILE A 265 14.31 -9.12 22.03
C ILE A 265 14.60 -7.76 22.65
N GLY A 266 13.82 -7.36 23.63
CA GLY A 266 13.90 -6.05 24.24
C GLY A 266 13.90 -6.12 25.76
N ILE A 267 14.62 -5.20 26.39
CA ILE A 267 14.57 -4.92 27.82
C ILE A 267 14.25 -3.44 27.99
N SER A 268 13.24 -3.17 28.84
CA SER A 268 12.78 -1.84 29.17
C SER A 268 12.82 -1.66 30.68
N THR A 269 13.49 -0.63 31.16
CA THR A 269 13.63 -0.36 32.59
C THR A 269 13.47 1.13 32.89
N LYS A 270 12.87 1.40 34.07
CA LYS A 270 12.85 2.75 34.64
C LYS A 270 13.45 2.70 36.03
N VAL A 271 14.43 3.60 36.28
CA VAL A 271 15.16 3.66 37.54
C VAL A 271 15.15 5.07 38.13
N PHE A 272 15.11 5.16 39.47
CA PHE A 272 15.12 6.41 40.25
C PHE A 272 14.02 7.41 39.85
N ASP A 273 12.91 6.94 39.29
CA ASP A 273 11.81 7.75 38.73
C ASP A 273 12.23 8.77 37.66
N ARG A 274 13.47 8.75 37.22
CA ARG A 274 14.06 9.76 36.34
C ARG A 274 14.60 9.21 35.03
N PHE A 275 15.20 8.03 35.06
CA PHE A 275 15.85 7.45 33.90
C PHE A 275 15.01 6.31 33.34
N SER A 276 14.67 6.41 32.05
CA SER A 276 14.06 5.33 31.29
C SER A 276 15.05 4.87 30.23
N VAL A 277 15.34 3.56 30.21
CA VAL A 277 16.26 2.94 29.25
C VAL A 277 15.49 1.83 28.54
N GLU A 278 15.59 1.82 27.22
CA GLU A 278 15.08 0.74 26.37
C GLU A 278 16.21 0.27 25.46
N LEU A 279 16.46 -1.02 25.48
CA LEU A 279 17.44 -1.68 24.63
C LEU A 279 16.69 -2.74 23.84
N GLU A 280 16.87 -2.73 22.54
CA GLU A 280 16.23 -3.67 21.63
C GLU A 280 17.25 -4.25 20.67
N PHE A 281 17.24 -5.57 20.56
CA PHE A 281 17.95 -6.34 19.54
C PHE A 281 16.92 -6.90 18.57
N TYR A 282 17.15 -6.72 17.28
CA TYR A 282 16.29 -7.30 16.25
C TYR A 282 17.13 -8.02 15.18
N ASN A 283 16.54 -9.09 14.64
CA ASN A 283 17.03 -9.76 13.46
C ASN A 283 15.89 -9.87 12.46
N ARG A 284 16.14 -9.45 11.23
CA ARG A 284 15.16 -9.45 10.15
C ARG A 284 15.75 -10.21 8.95
N GLN A 285 14.96 -11.12 8.40
CA GLN A 285 15.26 -11.84 7.19
C GLN A 285 14.10 -11.68 6.21
N THR A 286 14.42 -11.32 4.97
CA THR A 286 13.44 -11.23 3.88
C THR A 286 13.74 -12.35 2.89
N ASP A 287 12.72 -13.14 2.55
CA ASP A 287 12.78 -14.24 1.60
C ASP A 287 11.81 -13.97 0.44
N ASP A 288 12.09 -14.55 -0.73
CA ASP A 288 11.25 -14.46 -1.92
C ASP A 288 10.99 -13.00 -2.38
N MET A 289 12.04 -12.17 -2.36
CA MET A 289 11.93 -10.75 -2.72
C MET A 289 11.42 -10.57 -4.15
N LEU A 290 10.41 -9.70 -4.30
CA LEU A 290 9.79 -9.35 -5.57
C LEU A 290 10.65 -8.34 -6.31
N MET A 291 11.31 -8.76 -7.39
CA MET A 291 12.23 -7.92 -8.17
C MET A 291 12.03 -8.08 -9.68
N GLY A 292 12.36 -7.03 -10.43
CA GLY A 292 12.49 -7.12 -11.88
C GLY A 292 13.73 -7.94 -12.26
N TYR A 293 13.52 -9.12 -12.82
CA TYR A 293 14.58 -10.00 -13.33
C TYR A 293 14.84 -9.73 -14.82
N PRO A 294 16.07 -9.40 -15.21
CA PRO A 294 16.39 -9.14 -16.61
C PRO A 294 16.32 -10.42 -17.44
N LEU A 295 15.65 -10.36 -18.57
CA LEU A 295 15.52 -11.46 -19.51
C LEU A 295 16.47 -11.28 -20.72
N SER A 296 16.84 -12.38 -21.34
CA SER A 296 17.52 -12.31 -22.63
C SER A 296 16.60 -11.66 -23.67
N TYR A 297 17.12 -10.72 -24.46
CA TYR A 297 16.36 -10.08 -25.54
C TYR A 297 15.85 -11.07 -26.60
N THR A 298 16.39 -12.29 -26.65
CA THR A 298 15.86 -13.36 -27.52
C THR A 298 14.46 -13.82 -27.13
N THR A 299 14.00 -13.52 -25.91
CA THR A 299 12.63 -13.79 -25.46
C THR A 299 11.62 -12.77 -25.99
N GLY A 300 12.08 -11.65 -26.57
CA GLY A 300 11.26 -10.52 -26.96
C GLY A 300 10.89 -9.56 -25.81
N HIS A 301 11.38 -9.80 -24.60
CA HIS A 301 11.07 -9.00 -23.40
C HIS A 301 12.36 -8.61 -22.67
N GLY A 302 12.37 -7.43 -22.01
CA GLY A 302 13.54 -6.95 -21.28
C GLY A 302 13.61 -7.47 -19.83
N SER A 303 12.48 -7.70 -19.19
CA SER A 303 12.42 -8.19 -17.80
C SER A 303 11.08 -8.86 -17.49
N SER A 304 11.06 -9.70 -16.45
CA SER A 304 9.87 -10.20 -15.74
C SER A 304 9.95 -9.87 -14.26
N VAL A 305 8.83 -9.93 -13.54
CA VAL A 305 8.84 -9.85 -12.07
C VAL A 305 8.94 -11.27 -11.52
N GLU A 306 9.90 -11.48 -10.63
CA GLU A 306 10.17 -12.81 -10.07
C GLU A 306 10.52 -12.72 -8.58
N ASN A 307 10.39 -13.85 -7.86
CA ASN A 307 10.86 -14.02 -6.49
C ASN A 307 12.30 -14.57 -6.54
N VAL A 308 13.31 -13.68 -6.52
CA VAL A 308 14.70 -14.08 -6.88
C VAL A 308 15.76 -13.78 -5.83
N ALA A 309 15.44 -13.12 -4.73
CA ALA A 309 16.43 -12.71 -3.75
C ALA A 309 16.00 -12.98 -2.31
N SER A 310 16.97 -13.07 -1.42
CA SER A 310 16.79 -13.07 0.03
C SER A 310 17.85 -12.18 0.70
N MET A 311 17.53 -11.58 1.82
CA MET A 311 18.42 -10.69 2.58
C MET A 311 18.27 -10.94 4.08
#